data_a29ac97585efc0f3216e793bb123333e
#
_entry.id   a29ac97585efc0f3216e793bb123333e
#
_cell.length_a   1.000
_cell.length_b   1.000
_cell.length_c   1.000
_cell.angle_alpha   90.00
_cell.angle_beta   90.00
_cell.angle_gamma   90.00
#
_symmetry.space_group_name_H-M   'P 1'
#
loop_
_entity.id
_entity.type
_entity.pdbx_description
1 polymer ?
#
loop_
_entity_poly.entity_id
_entity_poly.type
_entity_poly.pdbx_seq_one_letter_code
_entity_poly.pdbx_strand_id
1 'polypeptide(L)'
;MDAVLAAARSGDTAALRSLLDPDAVLRADPGAARRGVRPAHGAPAVARALAARAATARPALVDGAPGLLAAPSAIYVFTAPAGPITSVDVLADPSHLSHRTIAVPA
;
A
#
# COMPACT_ATOMS: atom_id res chain seq x y z
N MET A 1 -9.95 3.93 6.54
CA MET A 1 -8.90 3.03 6.00
C MET A 1 -9.46 1.66 5.59
N ASP A 2 -10.48 1.16 6.28
CA ASP A 2 -11.07 -0.16 5.95
C ASP A 2 -11.57 -0.24 4.51
N ALA A 3 -12.17 0.85 3.99
CA ALA A 3 -12.64 0.88 2.61
C ALA A 3 -11.49 0.73 1.61
N VAL A 4 -10.35 1.34 1.90
CA VAL A 4 -9.14 1.24 1.06
C VAL A 4 -8.63 -0.19 1.04
N LEU A 5 -8.52 -0.81 2.21
CA LEU A 5 -8.00 -2.17 2.30
C LEU A 5 -8.92 -3.16 1.59
N ALA A 6 -10.23 -3.01 1.77
CA ALA A 6 -11.21 -3.86 1.10
C ALA A 6 -11.16 -3.69 -0.42
N ALA A 7 -11.12 -2.45 -0.91
CA ALA A 7 -11.06 -2.17 -2.34
C ALA A 7 -9.75 -2.68 -2.97
N ALA A 8 -8.62 -2.51 -2.28
CA ALA A 8 -7.34 -2.99 -2.77
C ALA A 8 -7.34 -4.51 -2.90
N ARG A 9 -7.85 -5.22 -1.90
CA ARG A 9 -7.87 -6.68 -1.89
C ARG A 9 -8.85 -7.26 -2.92
N SER A 10 -9.97 -6.58 -3.15
CA SER A 10 -10.97 -7.04 -4.15
C SER A 10 -10.61 -6.63 -5.57
N GLY A 11 -9.61 -5.79 -5.76
CA GLY A 11 -9.23 -5.30 -7.09
C GLY A 11 -10.17 -4.24 -7.65
N ASP A 12 -10.94 -3.56 -6.79
CA ASP A 12 -11.89 -2.54 -7.20
C ASP A 12 -11.16 -1.21 -7.46
N THR A 13 -10.68 -1.05 -8.70
CA THR A 13 -9.91 0.14 -9.08
C THR A 13 -10.75 1.42 -9.03
N ALA A 14 -12.04 1.34 -9.35
CA ALA A 14 -12.91 2.53 -9.30
C ALA A 14 -13.06 3.03 -7.87
N ALA A 15 -13.29 2.13 -6.91
CA ALA A 15 -13.38 2.49 -5.51
C ALA A 15 -12.04 3.04 -5.00
N LEU A 16 -10.92 2.42 -5.38
CA LEU A 16 -9.60 2.91 -4.99
C LEU A 16 -9.33 4.31 -5.50
N ARG A 17 -9.67 4.59 -6.75
CA ARG A 17 -9.47 5.92 -7.33
C ARG A 17 -10.22 7.01 -6.55
N SER A 18 -11.42 6.71 -6.08
CA SER A 18 -12.21 7.68 -5.32
C SER A 18 -11.65 7.96 -3.92
N LEU A 19 -10.80 7.05 -3.40
CA LEU A 19 -10.18 7.19 -2.08
C LEU A 19 -8.79 7.81 -2.14
N LEU A 20 -8.23 7.95 -3.33
CA LEU A 20 -6.90 8.52 -3.55
C LEU A 20 -6.99 9.99 -3.91
N ASP A 21 -6.00 10.77 -3.45
CA ASP A 21 -5.82 12.12 -3.94
C ASP A 21 -5.50 12.05 -5.44
N PRO A 22 -5.98 13.00 -6.26
CA PRO A 22 -5.67 13.00 -7.70
C PRO A 22 -4.18 12.96 -8.01
N ASP A 23 -3.34 13.51 -7.15
CA ASP A 23 -1.90 13.53 -7.30
C ASP A 23 -1.20 12.49 -6.44
N ALA A 24 -1.90 11.46 -5.99
CA ALA A 24 -1.33 10.40 -5.17
C ALA A 24 -0.13 9.75 -5.85
N VAL A 25 0.82 9.32 -5.05
CA VAL A 25 2.03 8.65 -5.54
C VAL A 25 2.18 7.29 -4.85
N LEU A 26 2.73 6.34 -5.59
CA LEU A 26 3.18 5.06 -5.04
C LEU A 26 4.69 5.02 -5.19
N ARG A 27 5.37 4.76 -4.08
CA ARG A 27 6.82 4.69 -4.03
C ARG A 27 7.24 3.28 -3.62
N ALA A 28 8.39 2.86 -4.10
CA ALA A 28 8.96 1.56 -3.77
C ALA A 28 10.37 1.76 -3.22
N ASP A 29 10.67 1.10 -2.09
CA ASP A 29 12.05 1.06 -1.63
C ASP A 29 12.88 0.14 -2.54
N PRO A 30 14.23 0.09 -2.38
CA PRO A 30 15.04 -0.77 -3.24
C PRO A 30 14.64 -2.24 -3.20
N GLY A 31 14.22 -2.75 -2.05
CA GLY A 31 13.75 -4.13 -1.93
C GLY A 31 12.49 -4.40 -2.72
N ALA A 32 11.53 -3.48 -2.65
CA ALA A 32 10.30 -3.58 -3.43
C ALA A 32 10.56 -3.42 -4.93
N ALA A 33 11.43 -2.49 -5.30
CA ALA A 33 11.81 -2.28 -6.71
C ALA A 33 12.44 -3.54 -7.30
N ARG A 34 13.29 -4.24 -6.55
CA ARG A 34 13.88 -5.50 -7.00
C ARG A 34 12.84 -6.60 -7.23
N ARG A 35 11.70 -6.51 -6.56
CA ARG A 35 10.58 -7.44 -6.75
C ARG A 35 9.62 -7.01 -7.85
N GLY A 36 9.96 -5.99 -8.62
CA GLY A 36 9.18 -5.51 -9.73
C GLY A 36 8.12 -4.47 -9.41
N VAL A 37 8.12 -3.94 -8.17
CA VAL A 37 7.22 -2.83 -7.83
C VAL A 37 7.75 -1.55 -8.47
N ARG A 38 6.90 -0.91 -9.28
CA ARG A 38 7.28 0.32 -9.98
C ARG A 38 6.59 1.51 -9.37
N PRO A 39 7.26 2.67 -9.30
CA PRO A 39 6.61 3.91 -8.87
C PRO A 39 5.42 4.24 -9.78
N ALA A 40 4.42 4.87 -9.20
CA ALA A 40 3.24 5.33 -9.95
C ALA A 40 2.85 6.72 -9.48
N HIS A 41 2.29 7.51 -10.38
CA HIS A 41 1.84 8.86 -10.08
C HIS A 41 0.42 9.06 -10.62
N GLY A 42 -0.42 9.68 -9.79
CA GLY A 42 -1.82 9.94 -10.12
C GLY A 42 -2.74 8.81 -9.66
N ALA A 43 -3.96 9.17 -9.28
CA ALA A 43 -4.92 8.23 -8.72
C ALA A 43 -5.18 7.01 -9.63
N PRO A 44 -5.37 7.17 -10.96
CA PRO A 44 -5.60 6.00 -11.82
C PRO A 44 -4.44 5.01 -11.83
N ALA A 45 -3.20 5.51 -11.93
CA ALA A 45 -2.02 4.64 -11.99
C ALA A 45 -1.79 3.95 -10.64
N VAL A 46 -1.94 4.69 -9.54
CA VAL A 46 -1.77 4.13 -8.19
C VAL A 46 -2.85 3.09 -7.90
N ALA A 47 -4.10 3.36 -8.30
CA ALA A 47 -5.19 2.39 -8.11
C ALA A 47 -4.92 1.08 -8.85
N ARG A 48 -4.45 1.15 -10.10
CA ARG A 48 -4.11 -0.04 -10.87
C ARG A 48 -2.97 -0.82 -10.23
N ALA A 49 -1.95 -0.12 -9.75
CA ALA A 49 -0.82 -0.76 -9.10
C ALA A 49 -1.24 -1.48 -7.82
N LEU A 50 -2.07 -0.84 -7.00
CA LEU A 50 -2.60 -1.46 -5.79
C LEU A 50 -3.46 -2.67 -6.11
N ALA A 51 -4.39 -2.55 -7.04
CA ALA A 51 -5.29 -3.66 -7.41
C ALA A 51 -4.51 -4.87 -7.92
N ALA A 52 -3.44 -4.64 -8.69
CA ALA A 52 -2.64 -5.73 -9.25
C ALA A 52 -1.83 -6.48 -8.19
N ARG A 53 -1.46 -5.81 -7.10
CA ARG A 53 -0.50 -6.39 -6.15
C ARG A 53 -1.08 -6.70 -4.78
N ALA A 54 -2.19 -6.09 -4.42
CA ALA A 54 -2.74 -6.20 -3.07
C ALA A 54 -3.79 -7.31 -2.92
N ALA A 55 -4.12 -8.03 -3.98
CA ALA A 55 -5.16 -9.06 -3.96
C ALA A 55 -4.88 -10.16 -2.94
N THR A 56 -3.61 -10.51 -2.75
CA THR A 56 -3.18 -11.54 -1.80
C THR A 56 -2.64 -10.96 -0.50
N ALA A 57 -2.65 -9.65 -0.36
CA ALA A 57 -2.15 -8.98 0.84
C ALA A 57 -3.14 -9.13 2.00
N ARG A 58 -2.63 -9.02 3.21
CA ARG A 58 -3.41 -9.11 4.45
C ARG A 58 -3.42 -7.76 5.15
N PRO A 59 -4.53 -7.38 5.78
CA PRO A 59 -4.52 -6.21 6.66
C PRO A 59 -3.51 -6.39 7.79
N ALA A 60 -2.81 -5.32 8.12
CA ALA A 60 -1.83 -5.32 9.21
C ALA A 60 -1.79 -3.94 9.83
N LEU A 61 -1.28 -3.87 11.06
CA LEU A 61 -0.93 -2.61 11.69
C LEU A 61 0.58 -2.41 11.52
N VAL A 62 0.95 -1.30 10.92
CA VAL A 62 2.36 -0.91 10.72
C VAL A 62 2.62 0.28 11.62
N ASP A 63 3.40 0.08 12.67
CA ASP A 63 3.63 1.09 13.71
C ASP A 63 2.31 1.63 14.27
N GLY A 64 1.31 0.76 14.43
CA GLY A 64 0.00 1.11 14.95
C GLY A 64 -0.99 1.69 13.94
N ALA A 65 -0.59 1.90 12.68
CA ALA A 65 -1.46 2.43 11.64
C ALA A 65 -1.91 1.34 10.66
N PRO A 66 -3.14 1.41 10.14
CA PRO A 66 -3.60 0.43 9.15
C PRO A 66 -2.75 0.42 7.89
N GLY A 67 -2.41 -0.78 7.43
CA GLY A 67 -1.64 -1.00 6.22
C GLY A 67 -1.89 -2.39 5.69
N LEU A 68 -1.03 -2.84 4.78
CA LEU A 68 -1.09 -4.19 4.20
C LEU A 68 0.24 -4.89 4.34
N LEU A 69 0.17 -6.20 4.55
CA LEU A 69 1.33 -7.08 4.54
C LEU A 69 1.20 -8.04 3.36
N ALA A 70 2.17 -8.03 2.48
CA ALA A 70 2.21 -8.89 1.30
C ALA A 70 3.35 -9.91 1.42
N ALA A 71 3.12 -11.13 0.96
CA ALA A 71 4.14 -12.16 0.94
C ALA A 71 5.20 -11.84 -0.13
N PRO A 72 6.47 -12.21 0.09
CA PRO A 72 6.99 -12.91 1.26
C PRO A 72 7.26 -11.97 2.45
N SER A 73 7.54 -10.67 2.24
CA SER A 73 7.77 -9.73 3.31
C SER A 73 7.81 -8.30 2.78
N ALA A 74 6.68 -7.81 2.31
CA ALA A 74 6.52 -6.42 1.91
C ALA A 74 5.38 -5.79 2.69
N ILE A 75 5.53 -4.53 3.07
CA ILE A 75 4.46 -3.78 3.73
C ILE A 75 4.06 -2.59 2.88
N TYR A 76 2.78 -2.25 2.93
CA TYR A 76 2.22 -1.09 2.25
C TYR A 76 1.81 -0.09 3.32
N VAL A 77 2.43 1.08 3.29
CA VAL A 77 2.19 2.17 4.24
C VAL A 77 1.42 3.27 3.54
N PHE A 78 0.25 3.59 4.06
CA PHE A 78 -0.63 4.61 3.48
C PHE A 78 -0.51 5.91 4.25
N THR A 79 -0.42 7.03 3.54
CA THR A 79 -0.43 8.37 4.13
C THR A 79 -1.67 9.10 3.67
N ALA A 80 -2.50 9.55 4.62
CA ALA A 80 -3.77 10.22 4.34
C ALA A 80 -4.00 11.33 5.38
N PRO A 81 -3.23 12.43 5.33
CA PRO A 81 -3.26 13.45 6.37
C PRO A 81 -4.59 14.19 6.49
N ALA A 82 -5.36 14.28 5.40
CA ALA A 82 -6.61 15.04 5.35
C ALA A 82 -7.80 14.24 4.82
N GLY A 83 -7.69 12.90 4.83
CA GLY A 83 -8.74 12.00 4.34
C GLY A 83 -8.32 11.23 3.10
N PRO A 84 -8.15 11.86 1.93
CA PRO A 84 -7.67 11.16 0.74
C PRO A 84 -6.22 10.67 0.93
N ILE A 85 -5.92 9.51 0.36
CA ILE A 85 -4.56 8.97 0.39
C ILE A 85 -3.68 9.76 -0.56
N THR A 86 -2.60 10.31 -0.03
CA THR A 86 -1.64 11.09 -0.82
C THR A 86 -0.43 10.27 -1.23
N SER A 87 -0.08 9.23 -0.48
CA SER A 87 1.02 8.35 -0.86
C SER A 87 0.84 6.94 -0.35
N VAL A 88 1.41 6.00 -1.09
CA VAL A 88 1.54 4.59 -0.71
C VAL A 88 3.01 4.23 -0.83
N ASP A 89 3.62 3.81 0.27
CA ASP A 89 5.01 3.38 0.28
C ASP A 89 5.05 1.86 0.40
N VAL A 90 5.66 1.20 -0.58
CA VAL A 90 5.86 -0.24 -0.57
C VAL A 90 7.27 -0.52 -0.11
N LEU A 91 7.40 -1.11 1.07
CA LEU A 91 8.67 -1.36 1.73
C LEU A 91 8.92 -2.87 1.79
N ALA A 92 10.01 -3.31 1.20
CA ALA A 92 10.42 -4.71 1.22
C ALA A 92 11.90 -4.88 1.57
N ASP A 93 12.60 -3.77 1.76
CA ASP A 93 14.01 -3.81 2.14
C ASP A 93 14.12 -4.22 3.61
N PRO A 94 14.95 -5.25 3.94
CA PRO A 94 15.10 -5.66 5.33
C PRO A 94 15.53 -4.53 6.27
N SER A 95 16.32 -3.58 5.79
CA SER A 95 16.76 -2.44 6.60
C SER A 95 15.59 -1.53 6.99
N HIS A 96 14.58 -1.42 6.14
CA HIS A 96 13.36 -0.65 6.45
C HIS A 96 12.40 -1.46 7.33
N LEU A 97 12.25 -2.76 7.04
CA LEU A 97 11.32 -3.61 7.78
C LEU A 97 11.74 -3.82 9.23
N SER A 98 13.04 -3.90 9.50
CA SER A 98 13.55 -4.15 10.84
C SER A 98 13.25 -3.03 11.83
N HIS A 99 12.94 -1.83 11.35
CA HIS A 99 12.60 -0.69 12.19
C HIS A 99 11.09 -0.50 12.37
N ARG A 100 10.28 -1.41 11.85
CA ARG A 100 8.82 -1.31 11.90
C ARG A 100 8.24 -2.37 12.81
N THR A 101 7.20 -1.98 13.56
CA THR A 101 6.40 -2.92 14.33
C THR A 101 5.20 -3.31 13.48
N ILE A 102 5.11 -4.59 13.12
CA ILE A 102 4.06 -5.11 12.26
C ILE A 102 3.23 -6.09 13.06
N ALA A 103 1.92 -5.82 13.18
CA ALA A 103 0.99 -6.69 13.85
C ALA A 103 -0.09 -7.13 12.87
N VAL A 104 -0.30 -8.44 12.76
CA VAL A 104 -1.34 -9.01 11.90
C VAL A 104 -2.49 -9.43 12.79
N PRO A 105 -3.71 -8.91 12.55
CA PRO A 105 -4.88 -9.34 13.32
C PRO A 105 -5.14 -10.83 13.18
N ALA A 106 -5.56 -11.44 14.27
CA ALA A 106 -5.90 -12.86 14.30
C ALA A 106 -7.15 -13.17 13.47
#